data_60e10324f0ac5872ec139281515ec3fd
#
_entry.id   60e10324f0ac5872ec139281515ec3fd
#
_cell.length_a   1.000
_cell.length_b   1.000
_cell.length_c   1.000
_cell.angle_alpha   90.00
_cell.angle_beta   90.00
_cell.angle_gamma   90.00
#
_symmetry.space_group_name_H-M   'P 1'
#
loop_
_entity.id
_entity.type
_entity.pdbx_description
1 polymer ?
#
loop_
_entity_poly.entity_id
_entity_poly.type
_entity_poly.pdbx_seq_one_letter_code
_entity_poly.pdbx_strand_id
1 'polypeptide(L)'
;MKKPVVLCIMDGYGKNDSDYGNAIAMAKKPNLDKLMAEYPMTYIGASGLDVGLPDGQMGNSEVGHTNMGAGRIVYQELTRITKTINEDKLKDNEAIVDAMDKALKNGTALHLMGLLSDGGVHSHIEHLYGILELAKKKGLKDVYIHAFLDGRDVPPSSAAEYADKLLNCLLYTSPSPRDTERSR
;
A
#
# COMPACT_ATOMS: atom_id res chain seq x y z
N MET A 1 9.10 33.44 31.47
CA MET A 1 9.15 33.54 30.01
C MET A 1 9.08 32.13 29.42
N LYS A 2 8.27 31.91 28.39
CA LYS A 2 8.27 30.62 27.62
C LYS A 2 9.59 30.56 26.84
N LYS A 3 10.35 29.47 27.00
CA LYS A 3 11.56 29.24 26.19
C LYS A 3 11.16 28.81 24.78
N PRO A 4 11.72 29.39 23.71
CA PRO A 4 11.46 28.96 22.35
C PRO A 4 12.03 27.57 22.12
N VAL A 5 11.33 26.79 21.27
CA VAL A 5 11.83 25.52 20.76
C VAL A 5 12.10 25.70 19.27
N VAL A 6 13.25 25.24 18.81
CA VAL A 6 13.64 25.28 17.40
C VAL A 6 13.71 23.85 16.90
N LEU A 7 12.93 23.54 15.87
CA LEU A 7 13.04 22.29 15.09
C LEU A 7 13.81 22.60 13.81
N CYS A 8 15.00 22.03 13.66
CA CYS A 8 15.80 22.15 12.45
C CYS A 8 15.75 20.82 11.70
N ILE A 9 15.11 20.80 10.52
CA ILE A 9 15.00 19.63 9.66
C ILE A 9 16.06 19.72 8.56
N MET A 10 17.01 18.78 8.57
CA MET A 10 18.02 18.65 7.54
C MET A 10 17.55 17.57 6.54
N ASP A 11 16.71 17.97 5.60
CA ASP A 11 16.11 17.08 4.62
C ASP A 11 17.19 16.44 3.72
N GLY A 12 17.11 15.12 3.52
CA GLY A 12 18.12 14.36 2.80
C GLY A 12 19.40 14.04 3.58
N TYR A 13 19.51 14.45 4.86
CA TYR A 13 20.66 14.16 5.72
C TYR A 13 20.53 12.73 6.31
N GLY A 14 20.78 11.72 5.48
CA GLY A 14 20.70 10.31 5.89
C GLY A 14 22.02 9.80 6.52
N LYS A 15 21.91 8.73 7.31
CA LYS A 15 23.09 8.01 7.82
C LYS A 15 23.54 6.97 6.81
N ASN A 16 24.84 7.00 6.48
CA ASN A 16 25.55 5.95 5.75
C ASN A 16 26.94 5.84 6.35
N ASP A 17 27.38 4.61 6.62
CA ASP A 17 28.70 4.34 7.24
C ASP A 17 29.83 4.30 6.19
N SER A 18 29.51 4.33 4.89
CA SER A 18 30.51 4.39 3.81
C SER A 18 30.96 5.83 3.56
N ASP A 19 32.24 6.02 3.37
CA ASP A 19 32.82 7.32 2.95
C ASP A 19 32.71 7.54 1.43
N TYR A 20 32.50 6.48 0.67
CA TYR A 20 32.45 6.56 -0.80
C TYR A 20 31.16 7.26 -1.25
N GLY A 21 31.35 8.38 -1.95
CA GLY A 21 30.23 9.20 -2.44
C GLY A 21 29.40 9.87 -1.34
N ASN A 22 29.87 9.89 -0.10
CA ASN A 22 29.18 10.40 1.07
C ASN A 22 29.70 11.76 1.50
N ALA A 23 29.11 12.83 0.97
CA ALA A 23 29.50 14.19 1.28
C ALA A 23 29.31 14.54 2.79
N ILE A 24 28.33 13.92 3.46
CA ILE A 24 28.05 14.11 4.88
C ILE A 24 29.19 13.55 5.73
N ALA A 25 29.66 12.33 5.45
CA ALA A 25 30.76 11.72 6.16
C ALA A 25 32.07 12.49 5.98
N MET A 26 32.31 12.99 4.76
CA MET A 26 33.54 13.70 4.40
C MET A 26 33.55 15.19 4.83
N ALA A 27 32.40 15.76 5.17
CA ALA A 27 32.30 17.18 5.55
C ALA A 27 32.92 17.44 6.91
N LYS A 28 33.54 18.63 7.05
CA LYS A 28 33.94 19.16 8.38
C LYS A 28 32.71 19.69 9.09
N LYS A 29 32.21 18.98 10.09
CA LYS A 29 30.97 19.29 10.80
C LYS A 29 31.13 19.29 12.35
N PRO A 30 32.11 20.05 12.89
CA PRO A 30 32.50 19.94 14.31
C PRO A 30 31.35 20.23 15.27
N ASN A 31 30.42 21.11 14.90
CA ASN A 31 29.27 21.44 15.77
C ASN A 31 28.23 20.29 15.79
N LEU A 32 27.94 19.65 14.63
CA LEU A 32 27.05 18.50 14.58
C LEU A 32 27.67 17.31 15.29
N ASP A 33 28.95 17.03 15.05
CA ASP A 33 29.69 15.95 15.73
C ASP A 33 29.65 16.11 17.26
N LYS A 34 29.84 17.35 17.74
CA LYS A 34 29.72 17.67 19.18
C LYS A 34 28.28 17.44 19.69
N LEU A 35 27.26 17.92 18.98
CA LEU A 35 25.86 17.73 19.38
C LEU A 35 25.51 16.25 19.46
N MET A 36 25.92 15.45 18.45
CA MET A 36 25.68 14.01 18.41
C MET A 36 26.37 13.26 19.53
N ALA A 37 27.53 13.75 20.00
CA ALA A 37 28.27 13.11 21.09
C ALA A 37 27.76 13.48 22.49
N GLU A 38 27.26 14.69 22.67
CA GLU A 38 26.91 15.26 24.01
C GLU A 38 25.41 15.12 24.35
N TYR A 39 24.53 14.97 23.34
CA TYR A 39 23.08 14.94 23.54
C TYR A 39 22.45 13.62 23.14
N PRO A 40 21.28 13.28 23.73
CA PRO A 40 20.57 12.05 23.33
C PRO A 40 20.24 12.06 21.84
N MET A 41 20.54 10.96 21.17
CA MET A 41 20.31 10.78 19.74
C MET A 41 19.69 9.41 19.48
N THR A 42 18.82 9.34 18.47
CA THR A 42 18.28 8.09 17.95
C THR A 42 18.12 8.17 16.44
N TYR A 43 17.98 7.02 15.80
CA TYR A 43 17.66 6.90 14.39
C TYR A 43 16.19 6.53 14.24
N ILE A 44 15.56 7.05 13.20
CA ILE A 44 14.21 6.68 12.76
C ILE A 44 14.27 6.19 11.33
N GLY A 45 13.36 5.29 10.97
CA GLY A 45 13.20 4.85 9.58
C GLY A 45 12.73 6.01 8.69
N ALA A 46 13.24 6.03 7.47
CA ALA A 46 12.94 7.07 6.47
C ALA A 46 12.39 6.49 5.16
N SER A 47 12.00 5.21 5.14
CA SER A 47 11.51 4.52 3.96
C SER A 47 10.46 3.46 4.32
N GLY A 48 9.75 2.97 3.34
CA GLY A 48 8.78 1.88 3.48
C GLY A 48 7.72 2.14 4.54
N LEU A 49 7.39 1.10 5.29
CA LEU A 49 6.32 1.14 6.29
C LEU A 49 6.57 2.13 7.43
N ASP A 50 7.83 2.46 7.73
CA ASP A 50 8.19 3.43 8.76
C ASP A 50 7.72 4.85 8.45
N VAL A 51 7.46 5.14 7.19
CA VAL A 51 6.94 6.43 6.72
C VAL A 51 5.57 6.31 6.02
N GLY A 52 4.94 5.15 6.10
CA GLY A 52 3.60 4.92 5.56
C GLY A 52 3.55 4.58 4.07
N LEU A 53 4.69 4.22 3.47
CA LEU A 53 4.81 3.75 2.10
C LEU A 53 4.83 2.22 2.03
N PRO A 54 4.64 1.61 0.85
CA PRO A 54 4.88 0.19 0.65
C PRO A 54 6.28 -0.23 1.08
N ASP A 55 6.43 -1.49 1.51
CA ASP A 55 7.73 -2.02 1.91
C ASP A 55 8.76 -1.91 0.76
N GLY A 56 10.00 -1.56 1.12
CA GLY A 56 11.07 -1.36 0.15
C GLY A 56 11.01 -0.05 -0.66
N GLN A 57 9.95 0.73 -0.56
CA GLN A 57 9.86 2.01 -1.25
C GLN A 57 10.65 3.08 -0.51
N MET A 58 11.50 3.80 -1.27
CA MET A 58 12.27 4.92 -0.73
C MET A 58 11.34 6.05 -0.29
N GLY A 59 11.61 6.61 0.89
CA GLY A 59 10.89 7.77 1.40
C GLY A 59 11.15 9.04 0.59
N ASN A 60 10.34 10.05 0.86
CA ASN A 60 10.48 11.37 0.27
C ASN A 60 10.11 12.45 1.30
N SER A 61 10.37 13.71 0.94
CA SER A 61 10.13 14.86 1.82
C SER A 61 8.67 14.99 2.24
N GLU A 62 7.72 14.72 1.33
CA GLU A 62 6.29 14.86 1.59
C GLU A 62 5.83 13.93 2.72
N VAL A 63 6.11 12.63 2.61
CA VAL A 63 5.71 11.68 3.66
C VAL A 63 6.47 11.90 4.96
N GLY A 64 7.76 12.26 4.90
CA GLY A 64 8.57 12.55 6.10
C GLY A 64 8.02 13.73 6.88
N HIS A 65 7.77 14.87 6.23
CA HIS A 65 7.21 16.06 6.87
C HIS A 65 5.77 15.82 7.35
N THR A 66 4.97 15.06 6.59
CA THR A 66 3.61 14.70 7.02
C THR A 66 3.64 13.90 8.32
N ASN A 67 4.52 12.91 8.43
CA ASN A 67 4.65 12.08 9.64
C ASN A 67 5.15 12.91 10.85
N MET A 68 6.13 13.77 10.65
CA MET A 68 6.61 14.68 11.69
C MET A 68 5.50 15.63 12.16
N GLY A 69 4.75 16.23 11.24
CA GLY A 69 3.64 17.11 11.56
C GLY A 69 2.47 16.41 12.26
N ALA A 70 2.19 15.17 11.89
CA ALA A 70 1.13 14.37 12.50
C ALA A 70 1.54 13.72 13.84
N GLY A 71 2.83 13.63 14.14
CA GLY A 71 3.36 12.92 15.31
C GLY A 71 3.10 11.42 15.30
N ARG A 72 2.84 10.84 14.12
CA ARG A 72 2.57 9.42 13.90
C ARG A 72 2.83 9.04 12.45
N ILE A 73 2.93 7.74 12.18
CA ILE A 73 2.96 7.24 10.79
C ILE A 73 1.59 7.49 10.13
N VAL A 74 1.60 8.19 9.00
CA VAL A 74 0.44 8.41 8.13
C VAL A 74 0.59 7.51 6.93
N TYR A 75 -0.15 6.39 6.93
CA TYR A 75 -0.11 5.45 5.82
C TYR A 75 -0.74 6.06 4.57
N GLN A 76 -0.02 5.97 3.44
CA GLN A 76 -0.55 6.30 2.12
C GLN A 76 -1.68 5.34 1.76
N GLU A 77 -2.61 5.76 0.89
CA GLU A 77 -3.85 5.00 0.62
C GLU A 77 -3.57 3.55 0.19
N LEU A 78 -2.62 3.33 -0.72
CA LEU A 78 -2.22 1.98 -1.13
C LEU A 78 -1.80 1.13 0.07
N THR A 79 -0.88 1.64 0.88
CA THR A 79 -0.35 0.93 2.06
C THR A 79 -1.45 0.70 3.10
N ARG A 80 -2.33 1.69 3.31
CA ARG A 80 -3.45 1.61 4.24
C ARG A 80 -4.42 0.50 3.85
N ILE A 81 -4.78 0.40 2.57
CA ILE A 81 -5.69 -0.65 2.08
C ILE A 81 -5.02 -2.02 2.18
N THR A 82 -3.77 -2.15 1.73
CA THR A 82 -3.00 -3.39 1.84
C THR A 82 -2.92 -3.86 3.30
N LYS A 83 -2.61 -2.95 4.23
CA LYS A 83 -2.57 -3.26 5.67
C LYS A 83 -3.93 -3.71 6.20
N THR A 84 -5.02 -3.04 5.80
CA THR A 84 -6.39 -3.39 6.19
C THR A 84 -6.74 -4.82 5.75
N ILE A 85 -6.33 -5.21 4.54
CA ILE A 85 -6.55 -6.57 4.02
C ILE A 85 -5.70 -7.59 4.80
N ASN A 86 -4.40 -7.33 4.97
CA ASN A 86 -3.48 -8.24 5.66
C ASN A 86 -3.85 -8.46 7.14
N GLU A 87 -4.46 -7.48 7.78
CA GLU A 87 -4.94 -7.56 9.16
C GLU A 87 -6.37 -8.13 9.27
N ASP A 88 -6.95 -8.64 8.17
CA ASP A 88 -8.34 -9.14 8.09
C ASP A 88 -9.39 -8.12 8.57
N LYS A 89 -9.11 -6.83 8.38
CA LYS A 89 -9.99 -5.71 8.79
C LYS A 89 -10.89 -5.19 7.67
N LEU A 90 -10.80 -5.76 6.46
CA LEU A 90 -11.69 -5.36 5.35
C LEU A 90 -13.17 -5.62 5.69
N LYS A 91 -13.43 -6.64 6.50
CA LYS A 91 -14.77 -6.97 7.04
C LYS A 91 -15.37 -5.88 7.93
N ASP A 92 -14.55 -4.95 8.44
CA ASP A 92 -15.00 -3.83 9.28
C ASP A 92 -15.35 -2.59 8.43
N ASN A 93 -15.18 -2.66 7.11
CA ASN A 93 -15.55 -1.58 6.19
C ASN A 93 -17.05 -1.66 5.87
N GLU A 94 -17.83 -0.80 6.51
CA GLU A 94 -19.29 -0.79 6.41
C GLU A 94 -19.78 -0.69 4.95
N ALA A 95 -19.16 0.13 4.12
CA ALA A 95 -19.61 0.35 2.75
C ALA A 95 -19.45 -0.92 1.88
N ILE A 96 -18.33 -1.63 2.02
CA ILE A 96 -18.05 -2.87 1.30
C ILE A 96 -18.97 -3.97 1.81
N VAL A 97 -19.09 -4.09 3.13
CA VAL A 97 -19.93 -5.11 3.79
C VAL A 97 -21.39 -4.91 3.43
N ASP A 98 -21.92 -3.69 3.49
CA ASP A 98 -23.29 -3.36 3.11
C ASP A 98 -23.62 -3.70 1.65
N ALA A 99 -22.68 -3.44 0.72
CA ALA A 99 -22.87 -3.79 -0.68
C ALA A 99 -22.98 -5.32 -0.86
N MET A 100 -22.11 -6.07 -0.19
CA MET A 100 -22.13 -7.53 -0.21
C MET A 100 -23.41 -8.10 0.43
N ASP A 101 -23.81 -7.56 1.59
CA ASP A 101 -25.00 -8.01 2.31
C ASP A 101 -26.29 -7.70 1.52
N LYS A 102 -26.34 -6.57 0.82
CA LYS A 102 -27.46 -6.25 -0.10
C LYS A 102 -27.53 -7.23 -1.26
N ALA A 103 -26.39 -7.58 -1.86
CA ALA A 103 -26.34 -8.57 -2.94
C ALA A 103 -26.83 -9.94 -2.43
N LEU A 104 -26.35 -10.40 -1.28
CA LEU A 104 -26.80 -11.65 -0.65
C LEU A 104 -28.32 -11.64 -0.35
N LYS A 105 -28.79 -10.60 0.30
CA LYS A 105 -30.20 -10.48 0.71
C LYS A 105 -31.16 -10.49 -0.48
N ASN A 106 -30.76 -9.85 -1.59
CA ASN A 106 -31.58 -9.71 -2.79
C ASN A 106 -31.38 -10.86 -3.79
N GLY A 107 -30.43 -11.77 -3.56
CA GLY A 107 -30.06 -12.80 -4.53
C GLY A 107 -29.52 -12.22 -5.84
N THR A 108 -28.79 -11.10 -5.77
CA THR A 108 -28.21 -10.41 -6.92
C THR A 108 -26.68 -10.54 -6.90
N ALA A 109 -26.06 -10.25 -8.05
CA ALA A 109 -24.62 -10.32 -8.18
C ALA A 109 -23.90 -9.11 -7.57
N LEU A 110 -22.67 -9.33 -7.14
CA LEU A 110 -21.70 -8.27 -6.84
C LEU A 110 -20.85 -7.99 -8.08
N HIS A 111 -20.73 -6.73 -8.46
CA HIS A 111 -19.89 -6.29 -9.56
C HIS A 111 -18.70 -5.51 -9.03
N LEU A 112 -17.48 -5.96 -9.40
CA LEU A 112 -16.23 -5.31 -9.08
C LEU A 112 -15.61 -4.75 -10.36
N MET A 113 -15.09 -3.52 -10.32
CA MET A 113 -14.46 -2.91 -11.49
C MET A 113 -13.23 -2.11 -11.09
N GLY A 114 -12.19 -2.18 -11.91
CA GLY A 114 -10.93 -1.45 -11.67
C GLY A 114 -9.81 -1.91 -12.60
N LEU A 115 -8.66 -1.23 -12.50
CA LEU A 115 -7.46 -1.62 -13.22
C LEU A 115 -6.91 -2.94 -12.69
N LEU A 116 -6.60 -3.86 -13.60
CA LEU A 116 -6.07 -5.17 -13.29
C LEU A 116 -4.55 -5.19 -13.46
N SER A 117 -3.83 -4.73 -12.44
CA SER A 117 -2.36 -4.76 -12.39
C SER A 117 -1.85 -4.65 -10.95
N ASP A 118 -0.53 -4.77 -10.78
CA ASP A 118 0.18 -4.52 -9.53
C ASP A 118 0.93 -3.17 -9.52
N GLY A 119 0.63 -2.29 -10.47
CA GLY A 119 1.28 -0.98 -10.60
C GLY A 119 1.17 -0.09 -9.36
N GLY A 120 0.08 -0.22 -8.59
CA GLY A 120 -0.04 0.42 -7.28
C GLY A 120 -0.28 1.93 -7.30
N VAL A 121 -0.47 2.53 -8.46
CA VAL A 121 -0.75 3.98 -8.61
C VAL A 121 -2.26 4.23 -8.53
N HIS A 122 -3.04 3.53 -9.35
CA HIS A 122 -4.49 3.71 -9.43
C HIS A 122 -5.26 2.50 -8.88
N SER A 123 -4.65 1.33 -8.83
CA SER A 123 -5.21 0.08 -8.36
C SER A 123 -4.11 -0.91 -7.99
N HIS A 124 -4.46 -1.96 -7.27
CA HIS A 124 -3.55 -3.08 -7.00
C HIS A 124 -4.33 -4.40 -7.00
N ILE A 125 -3.83 -5.40 -7.73
CA ILE A 125 -4.50 -6.70 -7.91
C ILE A 125 -4.76 -7.42 -6.58
N GLU A 126 -3.84 -7.30 -5.59
CA GLU A 126 -4.01 -7.89 -4.27
C GLU A 126 -5.22 -7.31 -3.51
N HIS A 127 -5.60 -6.06 -3.79
CA HIS A 127 -6.79 -5.47 -3.20
C HIS A 127 -8.06 -6.12 -3.75
N LEU A 128 -8.08 -6.44 -5.04
CA LEU A 128 -9.15 -7.22 -5.66
C LEU A 128 -9.25 -8.60 -5.01
N TYR A 129 -8.12 -9.29 -4.82
CA TYR A 129 -8.09 -10.60 -4.16
C TYR A 129 -8.65 -10.54 -2.74
N GLY A 130 -8.30 -9.53 -1.96
CA GLY A 130 -8.85 -9.33 -0.62
C GLY A 130 -10.38 -9.17 -0.62
N ILE A 131 -10.93 -8.43 -1.59
CA ILE A 131 -12.39 -8.26 -1.73
C ILE A 131 -13.05 -9.58 -2.15
N LEU A 132 -12.45 -10.33 -3.08
CA LEU A 132 -12.95 -11.64 -3.52
C LEU A 132 -12.96 -12.66 -2.37
N GLU A 133 -11.91 -12.67 -1.57
CA GLU A 133 -11.83 -13.54 -0.39
C GLU A 133 -12.92 -13.20 0.62
N LEU A 134 -13.17 -11.91 0.88
CA LEU A 134 -14.27 -11.48 1.76
C LEU A 134 -15.64 -11.88 1.18
N ALA A 135 -15.86 -11.69 -0.12
CA ALA A 135 -17.09 -12.10 -0.80
C ALA A 135 -17.34 -13.61 -0.66
N LYS A 136 -16.28 -14.42 -0.84
CA LYS A 136 -16.33 -15.88 -0.61
C LYS A 136 -16.66 -16.22 0.85
N LYS A 137 -15.97 -15.60 1.82
CA LYS A 137 -16.24 -15.78 3.26
C LYS A 137 -17.70 -15.46 3.63
N LYS A 138 -18.30 -14.47 2.96
CA LYS A 138 -19.71 -14.10 3.13
C LYS A 138 -20.70 -15.01 2.40
N GLY A 139 -20.22 -15.89 1.53
CA GLY A 139 -21.07 -16.84 0.79
C GLY A 139 -21.72 -16.27 -0.47
N LEU A 140 -21.20 -15.18 -1.04
CA LEU A 140 -21.61 -14.67 -2.33
C LEU A 140 -21.30 -15.68 -3.44
N LYS A 141 -22.29 -16.01 -4.28
CA LYS A 141 -22.16 -16.99 -5.37
C LYS A 141 -21.86 -16.32 -6.70
N ASP A 142 -22.45 -15.15 -6.93
CA ASP A 142 -22.38 -14.44 -8.20
C ASP A 142 -21.56 -13.16 -8.01
N VAL A 143 -20.29 -13.19 -8.43
CA VAL A 143 -19.37 -12.04 -8.42
C VAL A 143 -18.83 -11.86 -9.83
N TYR A 144 -19.04 -10.68 -10.42
CA TYR A 144 -18.54 -10.32 -11.74
C TYR A 144 -17.42 -9.29 -11.64
N ILE A 145 -16.33 -9.54 -12.34
CA ILE A 145 -15.17 -8.68 -12.39
C ILE A 145 -15.10 -7.99 -13.75
N HIS A 146 -15.17 -6.69 -13.77
CA HIS A 146 -14.96 -5.84 -14.93
C HIS A 146 -13.52 -5.34 -14.92
N ALA A 147 -12.62 -6.14 -15.44
CA ALA A 147 -11.19 -5.85 -15.45
C ALA A 147 -10.87 -4.78 -16.50
N PHE A 148 -10.34 -3.64 -16.07
CA PHE A 148 -9.78 -2.63 -16.95
C PHE A 148 -8.30 -2.97 -17.15
N LEU A 149 -7.89 -3.14 -18.41
CA LEU A 149 -6.50 -3.48 -18.71
C LEU A 149 -5.61 -2.26 -18.49
N ASP A 150 -4.48 -2.48 -17.84
CA ASP A 150 -3.47 -1.47 -17.59
C ASP A 150 -2.36 -1.56 -18.65
N GLY A 151 -1.77 -0.45 -18.96
CA GLY A 151 -0.66 -0.34 -19.90
C GLY A 151 0.11 0.95 -19.69
N ARG A 152 -0.18 1.63 -18.57
CA ARG A 152 0.46 2.88 -18.16
C ARG A 152 1.32 2.70 -16.91
N ASP A 153 0.76 2.07 -15.88
CA ASP A 153 1.46 1.86 -14.60
C ASP A 153 2.31 0.58 -14.64
N VAL A 154 2.00 -0.29 -15.60
CA VAL A 154 2.74 -1.51 -15.96
C VAL A 154 2.96 -1.58 -17.46
N PRO A 155 3.86 -2.45 -17.96
CA PRO A 155 4.14 -2.55 -19.40
C PRO A 155 2.87 -2.80 -20.24
N PRO A 156 2.69 -2.15 -21.40
CA PRO A 156 1.48 -2.26 -22.21
C PRO A 156 1.14 -3.69 -22.66
N SER A 157 2.13 -4.59 -22.71
CA SER A 157 1.97 -5.99 -23.10
C SER A 157 1.69 -6.96 -21.96
N SER A 158 1.56 -6.48 -20.71
CA SER A 158 1.44 -7.34 -19.52
C SER A 158 0.01 -7.80 -19.20
N ALA A 159 -1.00 -7.34 -19.93
CA ALA A 159 -2.41 -7.61 -19.63
C ALA A 159 -2.75 -9.12 -19.51
N ALA A 160 -2.19 -9.95 -20.37
CA ALA A 160 -2.41 -11.40 -20.34
C ALA A 160 -1.90 -12.03 -19.02
N GLU A 161 -0.74 -11.60 -18.53
CA GLU A 161 -0.16 -12.09 -17.28
C GLU A 161 -1.09 -11.82 -16.09
N TYR A 162 -1.66 -10.60 -16.00
CA TYR A 162 -2.57 -10.25 -14.91
C TYR A 162 -3.93 -10.95 -15.05
N ALA A 163 -4.40 -11.18 -16.27
CA ALA A 163 -5.60 -11.98 -16.51
C ALA A 163 -5.41 -13.43 -16.03
N ASP A 164 -4.27 -14.04 -16.34
CA ASP A 164 -3.93 -15.39 -15.89
C ASP A 164 -3.79 -15.45 -14.35
N LYS A 165 -3.15 -14.46 -13.72
CA LYS A 165 -3.09 -14.36 -12.26
C LYS A 165 -4.48 -14.31 -11.63
N LEU A 166 -5.39 -13.51 -12.20
CA LEU A 166 -6.76 -13.42 -11.73
C LEU A 166 -7.51 -14.73 -11.91
N LEU A 167 -7.41 -15.38 -13.07
CA LEU A 167 -8.05 -16.68 -13.34
C LEU A 167 -7.57 -17.75 -12.35
N ASN A 168 -6.27 -17.81 -12.09
CA ASN A 168 -5.72 -18.70 -11.07
C ASN A 168 -6.30 -18.41 -9.68
N CYS A 169 -6.39 -17.15 -9.27
CA CYS A 169 -7.02 -16.78 -8.01
C CYS A 169 -8.48 -17.25 -7.95
N LEU A 170 -9.25 -17.07 -9.02
CA LEU A 170 -10.65 -17.48 -9.08
C LEU A 170 -10.82 -19.00 -9.00
N LEU A 171 -9.92 -19.79 -9.58
CA LEU A 171 -9.93 -21.26 -9.47
C LEU A 171 -9.80 -21.72 -8.00
N TYR A 172 -9.00 -21.02 -7.20
CA TYR A 172 -8.84 -21.33 -5.76
C TYR A 172 -9.95 -20.74 -4.89
N THR A 173 -10.61 -19.69 -5.35
CA THR A 173 -11.64 -18.97 -4.58
C THR A 173 -13.06 -19.33 -4.96
N SER A 174 -13.30 -19.84 -6.18
CA SER A 174 -14.64 -20.22 -6.66
C SER A 174 -15.08 -21.58 -6.13
N PRO A 175 -16.34 -21.75 -5.71
CA PRO A 175 -16.87 -23.05 -5.28
C PRO A 175 -17.26 -24.00 -6.43
N SER A 176 -17.17 -23.59 -7.72
CA SER A 176 -17.59 -24.43 -8.82
C SER A 176 -16.74 -24.28 -10.09
N PRO A 177 -16.30 -25.39 -10.71
CA PRO A 177 -15.62 -25.39 -12.02
C PRO A 177 -16.49 -24.95 -13.20
N ARG A 178 -17.78 -24.68 -13.01
CA ARG A 178 -18.72 -24.38 -14.11
C ARG A 178 -18.64 -22.95 -14.63
N ASP A 179 -17.99 -22.04 -13.91
CA ASP A 179 -17.94 -20.62 -14.29
C ASP A 179 -16.84 -20.30 -15.30
N THR A 180 -15.94 -21.24 -15.60
CA THR A 180 -14.88 -21.08 -16.62
C THR A 180 -15.35 -21.31 -18.06
N GLU A 181 -16.56 -21.81 -18.29
CA GLU A 181 -17.07 -22.10 -19.64
C GLU A 181 -17.88 -20.95 -20.29
N ARG A 182 -18.12 -19.83 -19.60
CA ARG A 182 -18.99 -18.75 -20.10
C ARG A 182 -18.26 -17.54 -20.69
N SER A 183 -16.96 -17.55 -20.82
CA SER A 183 -16.24 -16.51 -21.58
C SER A 183 -15.58 -17.09 -22.83
N ARG A 184 -16.40 -17.42 -23.82
CA ARG A 184 -16.02 -17.55 -25.23
C ARG A 184 -16.85 -16.64 -26.08
#